data_1fce6011bd6e363296962c8aeb8ea947
#
_entry.id   1fce6011bd6e363296962c8aeb8ea947
#
_cell.length_a   1.000
_cell.length_b   1.000
_cell.length_c   1.000
_cell.angle_alpha   90.00
_cell.angle_beta   90.00
_cell.angle_gamma   90.00
#
_symmetry.space_group_name_H-M   'P 1'
#
loop_
_entity.id
_entity.type
_entity.pdbx_description
1 polymer ?
#
loop_
_entity_poly.entity_id
_entity_poly.type
_entity_poly.pdbx_seq_one_letter_code
_entity_poly.pdbx_strand_id
1 'polypeptide(L)'
;MKLIKHVFIIGLSICSIQANAQQIKSTTMTNREIVTKFLNGFNNPEQIQESLALLSDDYSFKNPMVELNSKEEFMVLAKQISAIITEIEIINIAENGNWIAVFYDFGSSVEGLESNVGTEWFRVEGGLIKESNLIYDTVEWRKFYAQMKE
;
A
#
# COMPACT_ATOMS: atom_id res chain seq x y z
N MET A 1 17.47 -76.28 45.45
CA MET A 1 18.00 -74.94 45.49
C MET A 1 17.63 -74.27 44.14
N LYS A 2 16.55 -73.49 44.08
CA LYS A 2 16.02 -72.90 42.85
C LYS A 2 16.39 -71.43 42.83
N LEU A 3 17.20 -71.02 41.82
CA LEU A 3 17.49 -69.65 41.56
C LEU A 3 16.30 -68.97 40.83
N ILE A 4 15.78 -67.93 41.43
CA ILE A 4 14.73 -67.09 40.84
C ILE A 4 15.44 -65.96 40.15
N LYS A 5 15.37 -65.92 38.80
CA LYS A 5 15.86 -64.80 37.99
C LYS A 5 14.80 -63.69 37.95
N HIS A 6 15.10 -62.54 38.53
CA HIS A 6 14.27 -61.33 38.39
C HIS A 6 14.59 -60.67 37.05
N VAL A 7 13.58 -60.61 36.19
CA VAL A 7 13.64 -59.83 34.94
C VAL A 7 13.12 -58.42 35.29
N PHE A 8 14.01 -57.43 35.21
CA PHE A 8 13.69 -56.02 35.32
C PHE A 8 13.22 -55.56 33.95
N ILE A 9 11.93 -55.24 33.81
CA ILE A 9 11.38 -54.58 32.60
C ILE A 9 11.47 -53.09 32.85
N ILE A 10 12.41 -52.43 32.16
CA ILE A 10 12.53 -50.99 32.13
C ILE A 10 11.54 -50.47 31.05
N GLY A 11 10.41 -49.91 31.52
CA GLY A 11 9.49 -49.25 30.65
C GLY A 11 10.04 -47.92 30.16
N LEU A 12 10.41 -47.85 28.87
CA LEU A 12 10.77 -46.60 28.20
C LEU A 12 9.49 -45.80 27.92
N SER A 13 9.23 -44.78 28.73
CA SER A 13 8.14 -43.83 28.48
C SER A 13 8.62 -42.84 27.41
N ILE A 14 8.14 -43.06 26.16
CA ILE A 14 8.40 -42.12 25.07
C ILE A 14 7.43 -40.95 25.24
N CYS A 15 7.90 -39.86 25.81
CA CYS A 15 7.19 -38.60 25.87
C CYS A 15 7.16 -37.99 24.45
N SER A 16 6.05 -38.15 23.74
CA SER A 16 5.80 -37.52 22.44
C SER A 16 5.60 -36.02 22.67
N ILE A 17 6.64 -35.23 22.46
CA ILE A 17 6.54 -33.77 22.39
C ILE A 17 5.85 -33.44 21.06
N GLN A 18 4.53 -33.23 21.10
CA GLN A 18 3.83 -32.61 19.98
C GLN A 18 4.24 -31.14 19.93
N ALA A 19 5.19 -30.84 19.08
CA ALA A 19 5.50 -29.46 18.71
C ALA A 19 4.29 -28.91 17.93
N ASN A 20 3.44 -28.15 18.60
CA ASN A 20 2.48 -27.27 17.93
C ASN A 20 3.27 -26.21 17.18
N ALA A 21 3.63 -26.50 15.94
CA ALA A 21 4.05 -25.49 14.99
C ALA A 21 2.82 -24.62 14.71
N GLN A 22 2.66 -23.55 15.48
CA GLN A 22 1.78 -22.46 15.10
C GLN A 22 2.33 -21.92 13.76
N GLN A 23 1.66 -22.31 12.70
CA GLN A 23 1.87 -21.76 11.37
C GLN A 23 1.51 -20.28 11.46
N ILE A 24 2.52 -19.42 11.65
CA ILE A 24 2.38 -17.97 11.50
C ILE A 24 1.98 -17.81 10.04
N LYS A 25 0.66 -17.65 9.79
CA LYS A 25 0.15 -17.23 8.50
C LYS A 25 0.72 -15.85 8.29
N SER A 26 1.81 -15.74 7.53
CA SER A 26 2.22 -14.48 6.93
C SER A 26 1.03 -14.01 6.08
N THR A 27 0.25 -13.08 6.62
CA THR A 27 -0.90 -12.53 5.91
C THR A 27 -0.34 -11.59 4.86
N THR A 28 -0.08 -12.13 3.67
CA THR A 28 0.28 -11.31 2.50
C THR A 28 -0.93 -10.41 2.22
N MET A 29 -0.70 -9.10 2.17
CA MET A 29 -1.75 -8.13 1.82
C MET A 29 -2.29 -8.44 0.42
N THR A 30 -3.59 -8.31 0.25
CA THR A 30 -4.23 -8.32 -1.08
C THR A 30 -3.86 -7.06 -1.86
N ASN A 31 -4.01 -7.09 -3.19
CA ASN A 31 -3.76 -5.93 -4.04
C ASN A 31 -4.61 -4.72 -3.60
N ARG A 32 -5.87 -4.95 -3.22
CA ARG A 32 -6.77 -3.93 -2.65
C ARG A 32 -6.20 -3.32 -1.36
N GLU A 33 -5.74 -4.14 -0.42
CA GLU A 33 -5.16 -3.67 0.84
C GLU A 33 -3.88 -2.85 0.62
N ILE A 34 -3.04 -3.25 -0.34
CA ILE A 34 -1.83 -2.52 -0.73
C ILE A 34 -2.19 -1.11 -1.20
N VAL A 35 -3.11 -0.98 -2.16
CA VAL A 35 -3.52 0.31 -2.71
C VAL A 35 -4.24 1.16 -1.66
N THR A 36 -5.11 0.56 -0.84
CA THR A 36 -5.78 1.27 0.26
C THR A 36 -4.77 1.81 1.28
N LYS A 37 -3.78 0.99 1.66
CA LYS A 37 -2.70 1.42 2.57
C LYS A 37 -1.86 2.54 1.95
N PHE A 38 -1.56 2.45 0.66
CA PHE A 38 -0.82 3.49 -0.06
C PHE A 38 -1.54 4.84 -0.01
N LEU A 39 -2.82 4.88 -0.39
CA LEU A 39 -3.61 6.12 -0.42
C LEU A 39 -3.82 6.69 1.00
N ASN A 40 -4.16 5.84 1.98
CA ASN A 40 -4.38 6.28 3.36
C ASN A 40 -3.12 6.86 4.04
N GLY A 41 -1.94 6.53 3.54
CA GLY A 41 -0.69 7.10 4.05
C GLY A 41 -0.56 8.60 3.82
N PHE A 42 -1.26 9.16 2.84
CA PHE A 42 -1.30 10.61 2.63
C PHE A 42 -2.15 11.34 3.69
N ASN A 43 -3.05 10.63 4.38
CA ASN A 43 -3.84 11.17 5.49
C ASN A 43 -3.06 11.22 6.82
N ASN A 44 -1.89 10.58 6.88
CA ASN A 44 -1.08 10.54 8.09
C ASN A 44 0.41 10.73 7.74
N PRO A 45 0.98 11.91 8.05
CA PRO A 45 2.38 12.22 7.75
C PRO A 45 3.39 11.21 8.35
N GLU A 46 3.06 10.55 9.48
CA GLU A 46 3.92 9.55 10.12
C GLU A 46 3.95 8.23 9.32
N GLN A 47 2.91 7.95 8.54
CA GLN A 47 2.77 6.71 7.77
C GLN A 47 3.17 6.86 6.29
N ILE A 48 3.43 8.07 5.82
CA ILE A 48 3.72 8.34 4.41
C ILE A 48 4.93 7.53 3.91
N GLN A 49 5.98 7.36 4.71
CA GLN A 49 7.16 6.58 4.32
C GLN A 49 6.85 5.10 4.14
N GLU A 50 6.01 4.53 5.01
CA GLU A 50 5.56 3.13 4.86
C GLU A 50 4.69 2.94 3.62
N SER A 51 3.88 3.96 3.26
CA SER A 51 3.05 3.95 2.07
C SER A 51 3.89 4.04 0.80
N LEU A 52 4.87 4.92 0.76
CA LEU A 52 5.82 5.04 -0.35
C LEU A 52 6.71 3.79 -0.51
N ALA A 53 6.94 3.02 0.55
CA ALA A 53 7.64 1.74 0.47
C ALA A 53 6.85 0.65 -0.30
N LEU A 54 5.54 0.83 -0.51
CA LEU A 54 4.71 -0.06 -1.32
C LEU A 54 4.91 0.15 -2.84
N LEU A 55 5.59 1.21 -3.25
CA LEU A 55 5.96 1.45 -4.65
C LEU A 55 7.20 0.63 -5.01
N SER A 56 7.19 0.02 -6.20
CA SER A 56 8.39 -0.62 -6.75
C SER A 56 9.42 0.41 -7.21
N ASP A 57 10.67 0.01 -7.32
CA ASP A 57 11.75 0.89 -7.77
C ASP A 57 11.54 1.37 -9.23
N ASP A 58 10.91 0.54 -10.06
CA ASP A 58 10.52 0.82 -11.44
C ASP A 58 9.10 1.41 -11.57
N TYR A 59 8.57 1.99 -10.47
CA TYR A 59 7.24 2.59 -10.46
C TYR A 59 7.11 3.72 -11.47
N SER A 60 5.96 3.77 -12.16
CA SER A 60 5.59 4.88 -13.04
C SER A 60 4.25 5.50 -12.62
N PHE A 61 4.16 6.80 -12.77
CA PHE A 61 2.97 7.59 -12.46
C PHE A 61 2.59 8.48 -13.63
N LYS A 62 1.30 8.54 -13.92
CA LYS A 62 0.77 9.46 -14.93
C LYS A 62 -0.50 10.14 -14.45
N ASN A 63 -0.61 11.42 -14.76
CA ASN A 63 -1.86 12.17 -14.68
C ASN A 63 -1.95 13.17 -15.84
N PRO A 64 -3.05 13.95 -16.01
CA PRO A 64 -3.20 14.88 -17.13
C PRO A 64 -2.18 16.04 -17.15
N MET A 65 -1.36 16.19 -16.11
CA MET A 65 -0.39 17.29 -15.99
C MET A 65 1.07 16.84 -16.03
N VAL A 66 1.35 15.57 -15.64
CA VAL A 66 2.72 15.05 -15.49
C VAL A 66 2.78 13.55 -15.79
N GLU A 67 3.93 13.11 -16.27
CA GLU A 67 4.30 11.71 -16.43
C GLU A 67 5.68 11.50 -15.80
N LEU A 68 5.77 10.55 -14.87
CA LEU A 68 6.97 10.23 -14.08
C LEU A 68 7.32 8.76 -14.31
N ASN A 69 8.59 8.46 -14.52
CA ASN A 69 9.06 7.14 -14.93
C ASN A 69 9.90 6.43 -13.87
N SER A 70 9.95 6.98 -12.66
CA SER A 70 10.64 6.35 -11.54
C SER A 70 9.97 6.70 -10.20
N LYS A 71 10.22 5.84 -9.21
CA LYS A 71 9.82 6.06 -7.82
C LYS A 71 10.42 7.35 -7.26
N GLU A 72 11.67 7.66 -7.59
CA GLU A 72 12.39 8.84 -7.12
C GLU A 72 11.71 10.11 -7.61
N GLU A 73 11.32 10.18 -8.88
CA GLU A 73 10.56 11.30 -9.43
C GLU A 73 9.22 11.48 -8.73
N PHE A 74 8.51 10.36 -8.48
CA PHE A 74 7.25 10.41 -7.74
C PHE A 74 7.44 10.85 -6.29
N MET A 75 8.50 10.44 -5.61
CA MET A 75 8.78 10.88 -4.24
C MET A 75 8.98 12.40 -4.14
N VAL A 76 9.58 13.01 -5.17
CA VAL A 76 9.69 14.49 -5.26
C VAL A 76 8.31 15.12 -5.37
N LEU A 77 7.45 14.60 -6.25
CA LEU A 77 6.06 15.06 -6.39
C LEU A 77 5.29 14.84 -5.09
N ALA A 78 5.35 13.64 -4.50
CA ALA A 78 4.65 13.29 -3.27
C ALA A 78 5.00 14.25 -2.12
N LYS A 79 6.28 14.63 -1.99
CA LYS A 79 6.73 15.63 -1.01
C LYS A 79 6.13 17.01 -1.26
N GLN A 80 6.00 17.42 -2.53
CA GLN A 80 5.40 18.71 -2.88
C GLN A 80 3.90 18.73 -2.58
N ILE A 81 3.18 17.69 -3.01
CA ILE A 81 1.73 17.61 -2.82
C ILE A 81 1.34 17.37 -1.36
N SER A 82 2.14 16.65 -0.56
CA SER A 82 1.85 16.42 0.86
C SER A 82 1.80 17.71 1.68
N ALA A 83 2.34 18.81 1.17
CA ALA A 83 2.24 20.12 1.80
C ALA A 83 0.88 20.80 1.58
N ILE A 84 0.13 20.38 0.58
CA ILE A 84 -1.14 21.01 0.18
C ILE A 84 -2.34 20.05 0.24
N ILE A 85 -2.13 18.74 0.07
CA ILE A 85 -3.20 17.73 0.22
C ILE A 85 -3.54 17.60 1.70
N THR A 86 -4.83 17.71 2.02
CA THR A 86 -5.34 17.65 3.40
C THR A 86 -5.92 16.31 3.76
N GLU A 87 -6.55 15.62 2.79
CA GLU A 87 -7.23 14.34 3.01
C GLU A 87 -7.37 13.58 1.68
N ILE A 88 -7.40 12.25 1.75
CA ILE A 88 -7.85 11.36 0.68
C ILE A 88 -9.02 10.54 1.22
N GLU A 89 -10.21 10.73 0.66
CA GLU A 89 -11.40 9.97 0.97
C GLU A 89 -11.70 8.97 -0.14
N ILE A 90 -11.53 7.67 0.14
CA ILE A 90 -11.83 6.61 -0.81
C ILE A 90 -13.35 6.41 -0.89
N ILE A 91 -13.95 6.69 -2.04
CA ILE A 91 -15.38 6.57 -2.28
C ILE A 91 -15.74 5.16 -2.75
N ASN A 92 -14.95 4.59 -3.67
CA ASN A 92 -15.18 3.25 -4.20
C ASN A 92 -13.91 2.61 -4.74
N ILE A 93 -13.85 1.26 -4.71
CA ILE A 93 -12.74 0.48 -5.24
C ILE A 93 -13.29 -0.67 -6.07
N ALA A 94 -12.76 -0.84 -7.29
CA ALA A 94 -13.02 -1.99 -8.16
C ALA A 94 -11.70 -2.72 -8.46
N GLU A 95 -11.79 -4.04 -8.66
CA GLU A 95 -10.65 -4.92 -8.90
C GLU A 95 -10.83 -5.70 -10.21
N ASN A 96 -9.75 -5.83 -10.97
CA ASN A 96 -9.69 -6.72 -12.14
C ASN A 96 -8.27 -7.30 -12.27
N GLY A 97 -8.06 -8.49 -11.72
CA GLY A 97 -6.74 -9.13 -11.68
C GLY A 97 -5.72 -8.29 -10.92
N ASN A 98 -4.66 -7.85 -11.61
CA ASN A 98 -3.62 -7.02 -11.01
C ASN A 98 -3.96 -5.52 -10.99
N TRP A 99 -5.10 -5.13 -11.54
CA TRP A 99 -5.55 -3.75 -11.60
C TRP A 99 -6.56 -3.43 -10.52
N ILE A 100 -6.31 -2.33 -9.83
CA ILE A 100 -7.20 -1.76 -8.81
C ILE A 100 -7.57 -0.36 -9.26
N ALA A 101 -8.86 -0.12 -9.50
CA ALA A 101 -9.39 1.21 -9.79
C ALA A 101 -9.98 1.80 -8.50
N VAL A 102 -9.54 2.99 -8.14
CA VAL A 102 -10.04 3.71 -6.96
C VAL A 102 -10.70 5.00 -7.42
N PHE A 103 -11.93 5.20 -7.00
CA PHE A 103 -12.63 6.47 -7.10
C PHE A 103 -12.56 7.16 -5.74
N TYR A 104 -11.97 8.35 -5.68
CA TYR A 104 -11.72 9.04 -4.43
C TYR A 104 -11.79 10.56 -4.59
N ASP A 105 -11.98 11.27 -3.49
CA ASP A 105 -11.80 12.70 -3.38
C ASP A 105 -10.46 12.98 -2.69
N PHE A 106 -9.67 13.89 -3.23
CA PHE A 106 -8.48 14.41 -2.57
C PHE A 106 -8.69 15.90 -2.25
N GLY A 107 -8.78 16.17 -0.96
CA GLY A 107 -8.90 17.52 -0.42
C GLY A 107 -7.60 18.28 -0.52
N SER A 108 -7.66 19.60 -0.66
CA SER A 108 -6.47 20.43 -0.59
C SER A 108 -6.70 21.71 0.22
N SER A 109 -5.60 22.31 0.72
CA SER A 109 -5.60 23.60 1.43
C SER A 109 -5.63 24.81 0.48
N VAL A 110 -5.70 24.58 -0.82
CA VAL A 110 -5.71 25.64 -1.84
C VAL A 110 -7.15 26.11 -2.04
N GLU A 111 -7.37 27.43 -1.94
CA GLU A 111 -8.69 28.03 -2.13
C GLU A 111 -9.27 27.70 -3.52
N GLY A 112 -10.51 27.19 -3.54
CA GLY A 112 -11.19 26.72 -4.74
C GLY A 112 -10.80 25.32 -5.22
N LEU A 113 -9.93 24.61 -4.46
CA LEU A 113 -9.49 23.24 -4.71
C LEU A 113 -9.66 22.32 -3.48
N GLU A 114 -10.61 22.65 -2.59
CA GLU A 114 -10.84 21.94 -1.32
C GLU A 114 -11.35 20.49 -1.53
N SER A 115 -11.94 20.18 -2.70
CA SER A 115 -12.44 18.85 -3.08
C SER A 115 -12.13 18.60 -4.55
N ASN A 116 -11.53 17.46 -4.85
CA ASN A 116 -11.08 17.09 -6.20
C ASN A 116 -11.36 15.62 -6.44
N VAL A 117 -12.49 15.33 -7.07
CA VAL A 117 -12.88 13.95 -7.35
C VAL A 117 -12.11 13.42 -8.55
N GLY A 118 -11.52 12.23 -8.39
CA GLY A 118 -10.77 11.57 -9.44
C GLY A 118 -10.88 10.05 -9.40
N THR A 119 -10.37 9.43 -10.43
CA THR A 119 -10.18 7.98 -10.48
C THR A 119 -8.73 7.66 -10.78
N GLU A 120 -8.14 6.74 -10.02
CA GLU A 120 -6.78 6.29 -10.23
C GLU A 120 -6.73 4.77 -10.40
N TRP A 121 -6.01 4.34 -11.41
CA TRP A 121 -5.82 2.93 -11.75
C TRP A 121 -4.42 2.52 -11.35
N PHE A 122 -4.33 1.54 -10.47
CA PHE A 122 -3.08 0.99 -9.96
C PHE A 122 -2.85 -0.40 -10.51
N ARG A 123 -1.64 -0.70 -10.95
CA ARG A 123 -1.19 -2.05 -11.28
C ARG A 123 -0.29 -2.58 -10.15
N VAL A 124 -0.72 -3.68 -9.53
CA VAL A 124 -0.01 -4.30 -8.41
C VAL A 124 0.53 -5.66 -8.81
N GLU A 125 1.83 -5.87 -8.65
CA GLU A 125 2.50 -7.14 -8.95
C GLU A 125 3.55 -7.45 -7.87
N GLY A 126 3.59 -8.71 -7.42
CA GLY A 126 4.56 -9.16 -6.42
C GLY A 126 4.46 -8.42 -5.08
N GLY A 127 3.27 -7.89 -4.74
CA GLY A 127 3.06 -7.14 -3.50
C GLY A 127 3.50 -5.67 -3.56
N LEU A 128 3.84 -5.15 -4.74
CA LEU A 128 4.25 -3.76 -4.96
C LEU A 128 3.41 -3.10 -6.06
N ILE A 129 3.18 -1.80 -5.92
CA ILE A 129 2.54 -0.97 -6.94
C ILE A 129 3.59 -0.66 -8.01
N LYS A 130 3.31 -1.06 -9.26
CA LYS A 130 4.20 -0.88 -10.41
C LYS A 130 3.90 0.37 -11.21
N GLU A 131 2.63 0.73 -11.25
CA GLU A 131 2.18 1.85 -12.08
C GLU A 131 0.87 2.40 -11.51
N SER A 132 0.66 3.71 -11.68
CA SER A 132 -0.66 4.29 -11.51
C SER A 132 -0.96 5.38 -12.53
N ASN A 133 -2.25 5.53 -12.83
CA ASN A 133 -2.78 6.50 -13.78
C ASN A 133 -3.99 7.21 -13.17
N LEU A 134 -3.78 8.46 -12.75
CA LEU A 134 -4.79 9.30 -12.12
C LEU A 134 -5.46 10.20 -13.16
N ILE A 135 -6.78 10.21 -13.16
CA ILE A 135 -7.63 11.05 -14.03
C ILE A 135 -8.51 11.93 -13.13
N TYR A 136 -8.42 13.23 -13.29
CA TYR A 136 -9.21 14.23 -12.57
C TYR A 136 -9.34 15.51 -13.40
N ASP A 137 -10.22 16.43 -12.99
CA ASP A 137 -10.31 17.75 -13.63
C ASP A 137 -9.10 18.63 -13.23
N THR A 138 -8.40 19.12 -14.22
CA THR A 138 -7.16 19.91 -14.01
C THR A 138 -7.34 21.41 -14.28
N VAL A 139 -8.54 21.89 -14.60
CA VAL A 139 -8.75 23.28 -15.00
C VAL A 139 -8.25 24.25 -13.93
N GLU A 140 -8.72 24.08 -12.69
CA GLU A 140 -8.35 24.97 -11.58
C GLU A 140 -6.90 24.73 -11.11
N TRP A 141 -6.44 23.48 -11.12
CA TRP A 141 -5.04 23.16 -10.83
C TRP A 141 -4.06 23.84 -11.79
N ARG A 142 -4.38 23.90 -13.09
CA ARG A 142 -3.56 24.61 -14.08
C ARG A 142 -3.49 26.10 -13.80
N LYS A 143 -4.58 26.72 -13.37
CA LYS A 143 -4.61 28.13 -12.97
C LYS A 143 -3.74 28.39 -11.75
N PHE A 144 -3.88 27.55 -10.70
CA PHE A 144 -3.08 27.63 -9.49
C PHE A 144 -1.58 27.54 -9.80
N TYR A 145 -1.13 26.56 -10.55
CA TYR A 145 0.29 26.43 -10.90
C TYR A 145 0.80 27.52 -11.85
N ALA A 146 -0.05 28.12 -12.66
CA ALA A 146 0.33 29.25 -13.49
C ALA A 146 0.65 30.49 -12.63
N GLN A 147 -0.14 30.77 -11.60
CA GLN A 147 0.06 31.88 -10.67
C GLN A 147 1.33 31.72 -9.81
N MET A 148 1.74 30.50 -9.49
CA MET A 148 2.98 30.24 -8.72
C MET A 148 4.27 30.51 -9.50
N LYS A 149 4.20 30.67 -10.84
CA LYS A 149 5.37 30.91 -11.71
C LYS A 149 5.62 32.39 -11.99
N GLU A 150 4.71 33.26 -11.56
CA GLU A 150 4.86 34.72 -11.65
C GLU A 150 5.52 35.29 -10.39
#